data_2ab51e27d3faff1416929264210f967e
#
_entry.id   2ab51e27d3faff1416929264210f967e
#
_cell.length_a   1.000
_cell.length_b   1.000
_cell.length_c   1.000
_cell.angle_alpha   90.00
_cell.angle_beta   90.00
_cell.angle_gamma   90.00
#
_symmetry.space_group_name_H-M   'P 1'
#
loop_
_entity.id
_entity.type
_entity.pdbx_description
1 polymer ?
#
loop_
_entity_poly.entity_id
_entity_poly.type
_entity_poly.pdbx_seq_one_letter_code
_entity_poly.pdbx_strand_id
1 'polypeptide(L)'
;MDRAADHGVDALIAADPGVLGYASQRHPQLTLHLSVQGSATNASALAFYAQHYNIRRAVLPRVLSLAQVRQVAANSTVPIEVFAFGSLCIMAEGRCHLSSYITGESPNLCGVCSPAKAVRWSEDAEGLSARLSEVLIDRYSADEPAGYPTLCKGRFLVGGKRFHALEEPTSLDTLDLLPELAAMGVEAVKIEGRQRSPAYVEQVTQVWRAALDAHRLAPERFAVKDQWRQVLAGLSEGSQTTLGAYHRSWQ
;
A
#
# COMPACT_ATOMS: atom_id res chain seq x y z
N MET A 1 11.63 -7.90 -18.19
CA MET A 1 11.37 -6.77 -19.08
C MET A 1 10.95 -7.27 -20.47
N ASP A 2 11.79 -8.04 -21.14
CA ASP A 2 11.50 -8.53 -22.47
C ASP A 2 10.16 -9.25 -22.56
N ARG A 3 9.91 -10.21 -21.65
CA ARG A 3 8.61 -10.91 -21.58
C ARG A 3 7.40 -9.98 -21.39
N ALA A 4 7.54 -8.89 -20.63
CA ALA A 4 6.46 -7.92 -20.48
C ALA A 4 6.18 -7.17 -21.78
N ALA A 5 7.24 -6.78 -22.49
CA ALA A 5 7.11 -6.17 -23.82
C ALA A 5 6.51 -7.14 -24.84
N ASP A 6 6.96 -8.41 -24.84
CA ASP A 6 6.46 -9.45 -25.75
C ASP A 6 4.98 -9.77 -25.52
N HIS A 7 4.52 -9.70 -24.27
CA HIS A 7 3.11 -9.91 -23.91
C HIS A 7 2.23 -8.67 -24.10
N GLY A 8 2.78 -7.54 -24.54
CA GLY A 8 2.02 -6.34 -24.85
C GLY A 8 1.32 -5.73 -23.63
N VAL A 9 1.99 -5.71 -22.44
CA VAL A 9 1.42 -5.06 -21.26
C VAL A 9 1.33 -3.54 -21.49
N ASP A 10 0.27 -2.91 -21.00
CA ASP A 10 0.04 -1.47 -21.18
C ASP A 10 1.07 -0.61 -20.44
N ALA A 11 1.48 -1.03 -19.25
CA ALA A 11 2.47 -0.34 -18.43
C ALA A 11 3.20 -1.29 -17.48
N LEU A 12 4.41 -0.92 -17.11
CA LEU A 12 5.22 -1.63 -16.14
C LEU A 12 5.60 -0.73 -14.98
N ILE A 13 5.38 -1.22 -13.75
CA ILE A 13 5.78 -0.51 -12.53
C ILE A 13 7.12 -1.08 -12.07
N ALA A 14 8.15 -0.25 -11.96
CA ALA A 14 9.48 -0.65 -11.49
C ALA A 14 10.10 0.43 -10.59
N ALA A 15 11.09 0.05 -9.78
CA ALA A 15 11.81 0.94 -8.87
C ALA A 15 13.32 0.92 -9.09
N ASP A 16 13.86 -0.23 -9.48
CA ASP A 16 15.30 -0.41 -9.63
C ASP A 16 15.82 0.38 -10.83
N PRO A 17 16.83 1.25 -10.66
CA PRO A 17 17.38 2.08 -11.74
C PRO A 17 17.95 1.27 -12.91
N GLY A 18 18.55 0.11 -12.63
CA GLY A 18 19.08 -0.77 -13.69
C GLY A 18 17.96 -1.36 -14.53
N VAL A 19 16.86 -1.77 -13.87
CA VAL A 19 15.65 -2.29 -14.54
C VAL A 19 14.96 -1.19 -15.35
N LEU A 20 14.82 0.02 -14.78
CA LEU A 20 14.24 1.18 -15.47
C LEU A 20 15.12 1.60 -16.67
N GLY A 21 16.43 1.65 -16.48
CA GLY A 21 17.38 1.98 -17.55
C GLY A 21 17.35 0.97 -18.69
N TYR A 22 17.35 -0.32 -18.38
CA TYR A 22 17.21 -1.38 -19.39
C TYR A 22 15.90 -1.22 -20.18
N ALA A 23 14.78 -1.05 -19.48
CA ALA A 23 13.48 -0.92 -20.11
C ALA A 23 13.38 0.31 -21.02
N SER A 24 13.83 1.48 -20.55
CA SER A 24 13.78 2.71 -21.33
C SER A 24 14.65 2.67 -22.60
N GLN A 25 15.76 1.92 -22.58
CA GLN A 25 16.67 1.79 -23.72
C GLN A 25 16.23 0.70 -24.71
N ARG A 26 15.81 -0.47 -24.21
CA ARG A 26 15.51 -1.63 -25.04
C ARG A 26 14.05 -1.71 -25.46
N HIS A 27 13.14 -1.13 -24.68
CA HIS A 27 11.70 -1.14 -24.89
C HIS A 27 11.10 0.25 -24.75
N PRO A 28 11.52 1.24 -25.58
CA PRO A 28 11.08 2.63 -25.45
C PRO A 28 9.56 2.82 -25.64
N GLN A 29 8.89 1.84 -26.24
CA GLN A 29 7.43 1.79 -26.40
C GLN A 29 6.70 1.40 -25.12
N LEU A 30 7.39 0.77 -24.15
CA LEU A 30 6.77 0.32 -22.91
C LEU A 30 6.56 1.51 -21.97
N THR A 31 5.32 1.71 -21.54
CA THR A 31 5.02 2.73 -20.54
C THR A 31 5.60 2.34 -19.17
N LEU A 32 6.44 3.22 -18.60
CA LEU A 32 7.07 2.98 -17.30
C LEU A 32 6.42 3.83 -16.22
N HIS A 33 6.06 3.21 -15.11
CA HIS A 33 5.63 3.88 -13.89
C HIS A 33 6.66 3.66 -12.78
N LEU A 34 6.99 4.71 -12.03
CA LEU A 34 7.84 4.59 -10.86
C LEU A 34 7.07 3.97 -9.70
N SER A 35 7.57 2.85 -9.22
CA SER A 35 7.03 2.21 -8.01
C SER A 35 7.29 3.06 -6.77
N VAL A 36 6.41 2.95 -5.78
CA VAL A 36 6.62 3.47 -4.42
C VAL A 36 7.97 3.05 -3.82
N GLN A 37 8.51 1.89 -4.20
CA GLN A 37 9.82 1.41 -3.76
C GLN A 37 10.99 2.29 -4.26
N GLY A 38 10.79 3.15 -5.26
CA GLY A 38 11.74 4.18 -5.66
C GLY A 38 11.88 5.31 -4.64
N SER A 39 10.98 5.37 -3.64
CA SER A 39 11.02 6.30 -2.51
C SER A 39 11.14 7.77 -2.93
N ALA A 40 10.54 8.15 -4.06
CA ALA A 40 10.54 9.53 -4.53
C ALA A 40 9.53 10.36 -3.71
N THR A 41 10.04 11.23 -2.84
CA THR A 41 9.26 12.03 -1.88
C THR A 41 9.12 13.49 -2.26
N ASN A 42 9.71 13.91 -3.37
CA ASN A 42 9.69 15.30 -3.82
C ASN A 42 9.74 15.42 -5.35
N ALA A 43 9.36 16.57 -5.87
CA ALA A 43 9.30 16.83 -7.30
C ALA A 43 10.67 16.70 -8.02
N SER A 44 11.76 17.05 -7.35
CA SER A 44 13.11 16.93 -7.94
C SER A 44 13.49 15.47 -8.18
N ALA A 45 13.16 14.56 -7.24
CA ALA A 45 13.35 13.13 -7.43
C ALA A 45 12.51 12.61 -8.60
N LEU A 46 11.26 13.04 -8.72
CA LEU A 46 10.39 12.67 -9.84
C LEU A 46 10.93 13.19 -11.18
N ALA A 47 11.41 14.42 -11.21
CA ALA A 47 12.04 15.00 -12.40
C ALA A 47 13.28 14.20 -12.83
N PHE A 48 14.12 13.78 -11.88
CA PHE A 48 15.27 12.92 -12.14
C PHE A 48 14.85 11.61 -12.81
N TYR A 49 13.87 10.90 -12.23
CA TYR A 49 13.39 9.66 -12.82
C TYR A 49 12.74 9.86 -14.18
N ALA A 50 11.97 10.93 -14.38
CA ALA A 50 11.37 11.26 -15.66
C ALA A 50 12.42 11.51 -16.74
N GLN A 51 13.45 12.29 -16.41
CA GLN A 51 14.51 12.65 -17.34
C GLN A 51 15.38 11.45 -17.74
N HIS A 52 15.72 10.57 -16.77
CA HIS A 52 16.66 9.48 -17.01
C HIS A 52 16.00 8.20 -17.53
N TYR A 53 14.75 7.95 -17.17
CA TYR A 53 14.07 6.68 -17.44
C TYR A 53 12.73 6.82 -18.16
N ASN A 54 12.38 8.03 -18.57
CA ASN A 54 11.12 8.30 -19.29
C ASN A 54 9.88 7.74 -18.58
N ILE A 55 9.81 7.85 -17.25
CA ILE A 55 8.63 7.43 -16.51
C ILE A 55 7.42 8.32 -16.83
N ARG A 56 6.21 7.73 -16.86
CA ARG A 56 4.96 8.39 -17.22
C ARG A 56 4.00 8.56 -16.05
N ARG A 57 4.28 7.97 -14.90
CA ARG A 57 3.53 8.11 -13.63
C ARG A 57 4.42 7.72 -12.48
N ALA A 58 4.18 8.27 -11.32
CA ALA A 58 4.89 7.89 -10.09
C ALA A 58 3.93 7.64 -8.93
N VAL A 59 4.16 6.53 -8.21
CA VAL A 59 3.45 6.22 -6.97
C VAL A 59 4.17 6.87 -5.80
N LEU A 60 3.50 7.77 -5.09
CA LEU A 60 4.08 8.46 -3.93
C LEU A 60 4.10 7.55 -2.68
N PRO A 61 5.14 7.65 -1.85
CA PRO A 61 5.23 6.95 -0.57
C PRO A 61 4.13 7.37 0.42
N ARG A 62 3.68 6.40 1.23
CA ARG A 62 2.64 6.61 2.26
C ARG A 62 3.09 7.49 3.43
N VAL A 63 4.36 7.87 3.49
CA VAL A 63 4.93 8.72 4.56
C VAL A 63 4.64 10.21 4.38
N LEU A 64 4.18 10.63 3.19
CA LEU A 64 3.93 12.03 2.89
C LEU A 64 2.62 12.50 3.54
N SER A 65 2.67 13.68 4.17
CA SER A 65 1.46 14.39 4.60
C SER A 65 0.69 14.92 3.38
N LEU A 66 -0.58 15.25 3.58
CA LEU A 66 -1.42 15.81 2.51
C LEU A 66 -0.85 17.12 1.94
N ALA A 67 -0.26 17.96 2.80
CA ALA A 67 0.43 19.18 2.38
C ALA A 67 1.65 18.88 1.49
N GLN A 68 2.42 17.86 1.83
CA GLN A 68 3.56 17.42 1.01
C GLN A 68 3.09 16.83 -0.34
N VAL A 69 2.03 16.03 -0.34
CA VAL A 69 1.43 15.52 -1.59
C VAL A 69 1.01 16.69 -2.49
N ARG A 70 0.34 17.70 -1.92
CA ARG A 70 -0.06 18.92 -2.66
C ARG A 70 1.15 19.63 -3.28
N GLN A 71 2.22 19.79 -2.50
CA GLN A 71 3.45 20.41 -2.98
C GLN A 71 4.11 19.62 -4.10
N VAL A 72 4.16 18.28 -3.97
CA VAL A 72 4.72 17.41 -5.01
C VAL A 72 3.84 17.48 -6.26
N ALA A 73 2.53 17.38 -6.14
CA ALA A 73 1.60 17.44 -7.27
C ALA A 73 1.72 18.76 -8.05
N ALA A 74 1.78 19.91 -7.33
CA ALA A 74 1.92 21.21 -7.94
C ALA A 74 3.23 21.43 -8.71
N ASN A 75 4.28 20.69 -8.39
CA ASN A 75 5.61 20.87 -8.98
C ASN A 75 6.11 19.66 -9.78
N SER A 76 5.33 18.59 -9.85
CA SER A 76 5.70 17.38 -10.57
C SER A 76 5.53 17.55 -12.08
N THR A 77 6.48 17.04 -12.84
CA THR A 77 6.41 16.95 -14.31
C THR A 77 5.76 15.66 -14.78
N VAL A 78 5.46 14.75 -13.87
CA VAL A 78 4.78 13.48 -14.17
C VAL A 78 3.52 13.33 -13.32
N PRO A 79 2.47 12.69 -13.85
CA PRO A 79 1.28 12.35 -13.11
C PRO A 79 1.60 11.55 -11.85
N ILE A 80 0.89 11.80 -10.77
CA ILE A 80 1.09 11.10 -9.50
C ILE A 80 -0.06 10.18 -9.17
N GLU A 81 0.29 9.08 -8.52
CA GLU A 81 -0.60 8.08 -7.96
C GLU A 81 -0.37 8.02 -6.45
N VAL A 82 -1.44 7.97 -5.67
CA VAL A 82 -1.37 7.89 -4.21
C VAL A 82 -2.13 6.67 -3.70
N PHE A 83 -1.70 6.15 -2.54
CA PHE A 83 -2.46 5.07 -1.91
C PHE A 83 -3.78 5.60 -1.34
N ALA A 84 -4.82 4.83 -1.59
CA ALA A 84 -6.19 5.16 -1.24
C ALA A 84 -6.78 4.27 -0.15
N PHE A 85 -6.55 2.97 -0.24
CA PHE A 85 -7.05 2.00 0.72
C PHE A 85 -6.12 0.80 0.87
N GLY A 86 -6.05 0.28 2.09
CA GLY A 86 -5.40 -0.99 2.40
C GLY A 86 -4.33 -0.90 3.48
N SER A 87 -3.56 -1.96 3.61
CA SER A 87 -2.57 -2.14 4.67
C SER A 87 -1.51 -1.03 4.68
N LEU A 88 -1.17 -0.58 5.89
CA LEU A 88 -0.02 0.31 6.10
C LEU A 88 1.28 -0.49 6.26
N CYS A 89 2.41 0.18 6.09
CA CYS A 89 3.74 -0.38 6.30
C CYS A 89 4.63 0.61 7.02
N ILE A 90 5.25 0.19 8.12
CA ILE A 90 6.16 1.01 8.93
C ILE A 90 7.58 1.10 8.36
N MET A 91 7.89 0.26 7.36
CA MET A 91 9.21 0.19 6.75
C MET A 91 9.24 0.92 5.42
N ALA A 92 10.43 1.25 4.94
CA ALA A 92 10.61 1.65 3.55
C ALA A 92 10.08 0.54 2.64
N GLU A 93 9.27 0.92 1.68
CA GLU A 93 8.51 0.00 0.83
C GLU A 93 9.43 -1.06 0.18
N GLY A 94 9.11 -2.33 0.42
CA GLY A 94 9.87 -3.46 -0.10
C GLY A 94 11.24 -3.73 0.56
N ARG A 95 11.64 -2.95 1.56
CA ARG A 95 12.94 -3.09 2.25
C ARG A 95 12.72 -3.44 3.73
N CYS A 96 11.93 -4.47 3.99
CA CYS A 96 11.60 -4.87 5.34
C CYS A 96 12.64 -5.82 5.93
N HIS A 97 13.51 -5.31 6.79
CA HIS A 97 14.47 -6.12 7.52
C HIS A 97 13.81 -7.10 8.49
N LEU A 98 12.68 -6.75 9.10
CA LEU A 98 11.93 -7.63 9.99
C LEU A 98 11.49 -8.91 9.26
N SER A 99 10.88 -8.76 8.09
CA SER A 99 10.46 -9.87 7.27
C SER A 99 11.66 -10.70 6.78
N SER A 100 12.69 -10.05 6.26
CA SER A 100 13.88 -10.74 5.75
C SER A 100 14.58 -11.56 6.84
N TYR A 101 14.67 -11.03 8.05
CA TYR A 101 15.28 -11.74 9.18
C TYR A 101 14.50 -13.00 9.56
N ILE A 102 13.17 -12.89 9.65
CA ILE A 102 12.31 -14.01 10.09
C ILE A 102 12.13 -15.07 9.00
N THR A 103 11.99 -14.64 7.74
CA THR A 103 11.67 -15.58 6.64
C THR A 103 12.90 -16.06 5.89
N GLY A 104 14.05 -15.41 6.06
CA GLY A 104 15.25 -15.65 5.27
C GLY A 104 15.16 -15.12 3.84
N GLU A 105 14.10 -14.39 3.50
CA GLU A 105 13.85 -13.90 2.14
C GLU A 105 13.50 -12.40 2.12
N SER A 106 13.99 -11.68 1.12
CA SER A 106 13.60 -10.28 0.93
C SER A 106 12.19 -10.16 0.35
N PRO A 107 11.32 -9.27 0.90
CA PRO A 107 10.03 -8.96 0.30
C PRO A 107 10.13 -8.46 -1.15
N ASN A 108 11.26 -7.90 -1.55
CA ASN A 108 11.51 -7.49 -2.94
C ASN A 108 11.58 -8.66 -3.91
N LEU A 109 12.01 -9.83 -3.45
CA LEU A 109 12.14 -11.02 -4.29
C LEU A 109 10.81 -11.75 -4.48
N CYS A 110 10.09 -11.97 -3.37
CA CYS A 110 8.84 -12.73 -3.39
C CYS A 110 7.58 -11.82 -3.44
N GLY A 111 7.75 -10.52 -3.27
CA GLY A 111 6.67 -9.53 -3.33
C GLY A 111 5.79 -9.46 -2.09
N VAL A 112 6.04 -10.24 -1.04
CA VAL A 112 5.24 -10.31 0.18
C VAL A 112 6.14 -10.38 1.42
N CYS A 113 5.70 -9.77 2.53
CA CYS A 113 6.44 -9.80 3.79
C CYS A 113 6.21 -11.06 4.62
N SER A 114 5.16 -11.82 4.32
CA SER A 114 4.84 -13.07 5.00
C SER A 114 4.45 -14.14 3.97
N PRO A 115 5.44 -14.75 3.29
CA PRO A 115 5.17 -15.78 2.29
C PRO A 115 4.45 -16.97 2.93
N ALA A 116 3.46 -17.53 2.25
CA ALA A 116 2.58 -18.58 2.77
C ALA A 116 3.36 -19.80 3.31
N LYS A 117 4.50 -20.14 2.71
CA LYS A 117 5.37 -21.23 3.17
C LYS A 117 5.95 -21.03 4.57
N ALA A 118 6.08 -19.77 5.02
CA ALA A 118 6.58 -19.41 6.34
C ALA A 118 5.47 -19.25 7.38
N VAL A 119 4.20 -19.22 6.96
CA VAL A 119 3.04 -19.05 7.86
C VAL A 119 2.59 -20.40 8.39
N ARG A 120 2.34 -20.48 9.70
CA ARG A 120 1.75 -21.63 10.38
C ARG A 120 0.61 -21.18 11.27
N TRP A 121 -0.49 -21.89 11.16
CA TRP A 121 -1.65 -21.74 12.01
C TRP A 121 -1.79 -22.98 12.88
N SER A 122 -2.08 -22.79 14.15
CA SER A 122 -2.39 -23.88 15.07
C SER A 122 -3.48 -23.44 16.04
N GLU A 123 -4.40 -24.34 16.35
CA GLU A 123 -5.48 -24.12 17.28
C GLU A 123 -5.35 -25.05 18.48
N ASP A 124 -5.51 -24.55 19.67
CA ASP A 124 -5.49 -25.29 20.92
C ASP A 124 -6.57 -24.74 21.89
N ALA A 125 -6.58 -25.24 23.12
CA ALA A 125 -7.54 -24.80 24.14
C ALA A 125 -7.45 -23.31 24.50
N GLU A 126 -6.35 -22.64 24.15
CA GLU A 126 -6.12 -21.21 24.41
C GLU A 126 -6.47 -20.34 23.20
N GLY A 127 -6.84 -20.92 22.07
CA GLY A 127 -7.25 -20.23 20.87
C GLY A 127 -6.39 -20.49 19.63
N LEU A 128 -6.58 -19.65 18.62
CA LEU A 128 -5.90 -19.73 17.33
C LEU A 128 -4.57 -18.98 17.39
N SER A 129 -3.47 -19.67 17.11
CA SER A 129 -2.12 -19.08 17.06
C SER A 129 -1.63 -18.92 15.64
N ALA A 130 -1.05 -17.76 15.34
CA ALA A 130 -0.38 -17.47 14.07
C ALA A 130 1.13 -17.36 14.28
N ARG A 131 1.91 -18.09 13.47
CA ARG A 131 3.37 -18.03 13.47
C ARG A 131 3.89 -17.64 12.10
N LEU A 132 5.01 -16.93 12.11
CA LEU A 132 5.81 -16.68 10.92
C LEU A 132 7.18 -17.33 11.15
N SER A 133 7.49 -18.35 10.36
CA SER A 133 8.53 -19.33 10.68
C SER A 133 8.29 -19.89 12.08
N GLU A 134 9.27 -19.85 12.99
CA GLU A 134 9.11 -20.36 14.36
C GLU A 134 8.63 -19.29 15.37
N VAL A 135 8.48 -18.01 14.94
CA VAL A 135 8.10 -16.92 15.83
C VAL A 135 6.59 -16.82 15.96
N LEU A 136 6.08 -16.85 17.19
CA LEU A 136 4.69 -16.57 17.48
C LEU A 136 4.42 -15.09 17.22
N ILE A 137 3.53 -14.80 16.27
CA ILE A 137 3.13 -13.45 15.91
C ILE A 137 1.97 -13.00 16.77
N ASP A 138 0.96 -13.86 16.87
CA ASP A 138 -0.23 -13.54 17.66
C ASP A 138 -0.98 -14.80 18.11
N ARG A 139 -1.84 -14.62 19.11
CA ARG A 139 -2.80 -15.61 19.58
C ARG A 139 -4.16 -14.93 19.72
N TYR A 140 -5.15 -15.47 19.03
CA TYR A 140 -6.51 -14.92 18.95
C TYR A 140 -7.46 -15.78 19.79
N SER A 141 -8.34 -15.13 20.54
CA SER A 141 -9.47 -15.80 21.20
C SER A 141 -10.52 -16.23 20.16
N ALA A 142 -11.47 -17.07 20.58
CA ALA A 142 -12.49 -17.63 19.68
C ALA A 142 -13.35 -16.54 18.98
N ASP A 143 -13.54 -15.40 19.65
CA ASP A 143 -14.36 -14.29 19.15
C ASP A 143 -13.53 -13.21 18.42
N GLU A 144 -12.22 -13.39 18.32
CA GLU A 144 -11.32 -12.40 17.74
C GLU A 144 -11.01 -12.73 16.28
N PRO A 145 -11.28 -11.81 15.33
CA PRO A 145 -10.92 -12.03 13.93
C PRO A 145 -9.41 -12.10 13.76
N ALA A 146 -8.92 -13.18 13.19
CA ALA A 146 -7.51 -13.38 12.94
C ALA A 146 -7.07 -12.73 11.64
N GLY A 147 -6.12 -11.79 11.72
CA GLY A 147 -5.48 -11.19 10.56
C GLY A 147 -4.35 -12.06 10.01
N TYR A 148 -4.01 -11.89 8.72
CA TYR A 148 -2.85 -12.57 8.14
C TYR A 148 -1.56 -12.11 8.84
N PRO A 149 -0.74 -13.03 9.38
CA PRO A 149 0.34 -12.67 10.29
C PRO A 149 1.46 -11.91 9.59
N THR A 150 1.80 -10.74 10.13
CA THR A 150 3.01 -9.99 9.77
C THR A 150 3.77 -9.64 11.04
N LEU A 151 5.09 -9.70 11.02
CA LEU A 151 5.89 -9.48 12.23
C LEU A 151 5.64 -8.10 12.86
N CYS A 152 5.52 -7.05 12.04
CA CYS A 152 5.30 -5.69 12.56
C CYS A 152 3.95 -5.50 13.27
N LYS A 153 2.94 -6.31 12.93
CA LYS A 153 1.57 -6.21 13.47
C LYS A 153 1.22 -7.28 14.50
N GLY A 154 2.24 -8.03 14.98
CA GLY A 154 2.06 -9.00 16.04
C GLY A 154 1.88 -8.34 17.42
N ARG A 155 1.28 -9.08 18.34
CA ARG A 155 1.24 -8.71 19.77
C ARG A 155 2.39 -9.35 20.51
N PHE A 156 3.23 -8.52 21.10
CA PHE A 156 4.44 -8.95 21.79
C PHE A 156 4.40 -8.60 23.27
N LEU A 157 5.08 -9.41 24.08
CA LEU A 157 5.22 -9.15 25.51
C LEU A 157 6.38 -8.16 25.73
N VAL A 158 6.07 -6.96 26.16
CA VAL A 158 7.06 -5.93 26.44
C VAL A 158 6.79 -5.36 27.85
N GLY A 159 7.75 -5.46 28.76
CA GLY A 159 7.60 -5.00 30.13
C GLY A 159 6.42 -5.67 30.89
N GLY A 160 6.12 -6.93 30.58
CA GLY A 160 5.03 -7.69 31.18
C GLY A 160 3.63 -7.39 30.60
N LYS A 161 3.53 -6.54 29.60
CA LYS A 161 2.28 -6.21 28.90
C LYS A 161 2.30 -6.72 27.47
N ARG A 162 1.19 -7.31 26.99
CA ARG A 162 1.01 -7.80 25.62
C ARG A 162 0.23 -6.76 24.81
N PHE A 163 0.87 -6.26 23.73
CA PHE A 163 0.26 -5.26 22.83
C PHE A 163 0.99 -5.25 21.47
N HIS A 164 0.44 -4.52 20.50
CA HIS A 164 1.08 -4.27 19.21
C HIS A 164 2.23 -3.29 19.38
N ALA A 165 3.44 -3.81 19.62
CA ALA A 165 4.59 -3.01 20.02
C ALA A 165 5.22 -2.20 18.87
N LEU A 166 4.99 -2.58 17.62
CA LEU A 166 5.57 -1.93 16.44
C LEU A 166 4.50 -1.15 15.66
N GLU A 167 3.45 -1.82 15.23
CA GLU A 167 2.35 -1.20 14.47
C GLU A 167 1.03 -1.90 14.82
N GLU A 168 0.01 -1.13 15.11
CA GLU A 168 -1.34 -1.65 15.28
C GLU A 168 -1.94 -2.01 13.91
N PRO A 169 -2.66 -3.16 13.79
CA PRO A 169 -3.35 -3.51 12.58
C PRO A 169 -4.42 -2.48 12.24
N THR A 170 -4.17 -1.66 11.24
CA THR A 170 -5.09 -0.66 10.71
C THR A 170 -4.98 -0.58 9.20
N SER A 171 -6.05 -0.18 8.53
CA SER A 171 -6.03 0.11 7.10
C SER A 171 -6.06 1.61 6.84
N LEU A 172 -5.27 2.05 5.87
CA LEU A 172 -5.43 3.36 5.27
C LEU A 172 -6.82 3.42 4.62
N ASP A 173 -7.55 4.49 4.87
CA ASP A 173 -8.79 4.83 4.16
C ASP A 173 -8.81 6.33 3.88
N THR A 174 -8.70 6.69 2.61
CA THR A 174 -8.67 8.07 2.16
C THR A 174 -9.93 8.49 1.40
N LEU A 175 -11.02 7.73 1.53
CA LEU A 175 -12.23 7.99 0.77
C LEU A 175 -12.78 9.40 0.99
N ASP A 176 -12.68 9.92 2.21
CA ASP A 176 -13.08 11.30 2.54
C ASP A 176 -12.18 12.36 1.89
N LEU A 177 -10.95 12.02 1.56
CA LEU A 177 -10.00 12.92 0.91
C LEU A 177 -10.14 12.95 -0.61
N LEU A 178 -11.03 12.14 -1.19
CA LEU A 178 -11.17 12.05 -2.65
C LEU A 178 -11.34 13.42 -3.34
N PRO A 179 -12.22 14.35 -2.87
CA PRO A 179 -12.34 15.66 -3.49
C PRO A 179 -11.05 16.47 -3.43
N GLU A 180 -10.35 16.41 -2.30
CA GLU A 180 -9.10 17.15 -2.10
C GLU A 180 -7.97 16.58 -2.97
N LEU A 181 -7.84 15.26 -3.06
CA LEU A 181 -6.87 14.59 -3.93
C LEU A 181 -7.13 14.92 -5.41
N ALA A 182 -8.38 14.90 -5.82
CA ALA A 182 -8.77 15.29 -7.19
C ALA A 182 -8.44 16.78 -7.47
N ALA A 183 -8.74 17.67 -6.54
CA ALA A 183 -8.42 19.10 -6.66
C ALA A 183 -6.90 19.40 -6.71
N MET A 184 -6.08 18.51 -6.14
CA MET A 184 -4.62 18.59 -6.24
C MET A 184 -4.07 18.08 -7.59
N GLY A 185 -4.90 17.50 -8.44
CA GLY A 185 -4.46 16.88 -9.70
C GLY A 185 -3.84 15.49 -9.53
N VAL A 186 -4.18 14.77 -8.46
CA VAL A 186 -3.85 13.35 -8.34
C VAL A 186 -4.58 12.58 -9.43
N GLU A 187 -3.82 11.88 -10.31
CA GLU A 187 -4.40 11.24 -11.48
C GLU A 187 -4.96 9.86 -11.17
N ALA A 188 -4.34 9.15 -10.23
CA ALA A 188 -4.73 7.79 -9.90
C ALA A 188 -4.66 7.50 -8.40
N VAL A 189 -5.53 6.61 -7.97
CA VAL A 189 -5.53 6.06 -6.61
C VAL A 189 -5.15 4.58 -6.65
N LYS A 190 -4.37 4.15 -5.66
CA LYS A 190 -3.88 2.80 -5.53
C LYS A 190 -4.52 2.08 -4.36
N ILE A 191 -5.13 0.94 -4.65
CA ILE A 191 -5.66 0.02 -3.64
C ILE A 191 -4.59 -1.03 -3.35
N GLU A 192 -4.25 -1.22 -2.08
CA GLU A 192 -3.41 -2.33 -1.65
C GLU A 192 -4.28 -3.57 -1.48
N GLY A 193 -4.04 -4.60 -2.29
CA GLY A 193 -4.80 -5.86 -2.28
C GLY A 193 -3.89 -7.09 -2.22
N ARG A 194 -2.58 -6.91 -1.96
CA ARG A 194 -1.63 -8.02 -1.88
C ARG A 194 -1.94 -8.90 -0.67
N GLN A 195 -1.95 -10.21 -0.88
CA GLN A 195 -2.34 -11.19 0.13
C GLN A 195 -3.79 -11.01 0.65
N ARG A 196 -4.65 -10.44 -0.17
CA ARG A 196 -6.08 -10.30 0.09
C ARG A 196 -6.89 -11.25 -0.79
N SER A 197 -8.11 -11.59 -0.33
CA SER A 197 -9.01 -12.42 -1.11
C SER A 197 -9.53 -11.69 -2.37
N PRO A 198 -9.93 -12.43 -3.42
CA PRO A 198 -10.60 -11.84 -4.56
C PRO A 198 -11.83 -11.01 -4.18
N ALA A 199 -12.62 -11.47 -3.20
CA ALA A 199 -13.79 -10.76 -2.70
C ALA A 199 -13.43 -9.41 -2.07
N TYR A 200 -12.32 -9.32 -1.33
CA TYR A 200 -11.81 -8.05 -0.82
C TYR A 200 -11.50 -7.09 -1.98
N VAL A 201 -10.72 -7.55 -2.96
CA VAL A 201 -10.34 -6.72 -4.10
C VAL A 201 -11.57 -6.23 -4.86
N GLU A 202 -12.53 -7.10 -5.10
CA GLU A 202 -13.78 -6.77 -5.77
C GLU A 202 -14.56 -5.68 -5.00
N GLN A 203 -14.85 -5.89 -3.72
CA GLN A 203 -15.66 -4.98 -2.92
C GLN A 203 -14.99 -3.62 -2.73
N VAL A 204 -13.70 -3.57 -2.43
CA VAL A 204 -12.96 -2.30 -2.31
C VAL A 204 -12.97 -1.55 -3.64
N THR A 205 -12.73 -2.26 -4.75
CA THR A 205 -12.71 -1.64 -6.08
C THR A 205 -14.09 -1.11 -6.47
N GLN A 206 -15.17 -1.84 -6.16
CA GLN A 206 -16.55 -1.40 -6.41
C GLN A 206 -16.86 -0.10 -5.65
N VAL A 207 -16.50 -0.02 -4.36
CA VAL A 207 -16.72 1.20 -3.57
C VAL A 207 -15.95 2.38 -4.17
N TRP A 208 -14.65 2.20 -4.42
CA TRP A 208 -13.82 3.26 -4.97
C TRP A 208 -14.25 3.69 -6.37
N ARG A 209 -14.65 2.73 -7.22
CA ARG A 209 -15.19 3.04 -8.55
C ARG A 209 -16.47 3.87 -8.46
N ALA A 210 -17.41 3.45 -7.61
CA ALA A 210 -18.65 4.17 -7.39
C ALA A 210 -18.42 5.60 -6.83
N ALA A 211 -17.48 5.75 -5.90
CA ALA A 211 -17.13 7.06 -5.34
C ALA A 211 -16.49 7.99 -6.38
N LEU A 212 -15.54 7.48 -7.17
CA LEU A 212 -14.90 8.22 -8.26
C LEU A 212 -15.92 8.67 -9.32
N ASP A 213 -16.86 7.79 -9.69
CA ASP A 213 -17.90 8.13 -10.66
C ASP A 213 -18.88 9.16 -10.11
N ALA A 214 -19.28 9.05 -8.83
CA ALA A 214 -20.12 10.02 -8.17
C ALA A 214 -19.45 11.39 -8.07
N HIS A 215 -18.18 11.43 -7.68
CA HIS A 215 -17.40 12.67 -7.63
C HIS A 215 -17.26 13.30 -9.02
N ARG A 216 -16.93 12.53 -10.04
CA ARG A 216 -16.81 13.03 -11.42
C ARG A 216 -18.11 13.60 -11.95
N LEU A 217 -19.25 13.00 -11.60
CA LEU A 217 -20.57 13.44 -12.07
C LEU A 217 -21.02 14.72 -11.39
N ALA A 218 -20.76 14.90 -10.10
CA ALA A 218 -21.19 16.06 -9.34
C ALA A 218 -20.18 16.42 -8.22
N PRO A 219 -19.01 17.02 -8.56
CA PRO A 219 -17.95 17.29 -7.59
C PRO A 219 -18.43 18.12 -6.40
N GLU A 220 -19.22 19.18 -6.65
CA GLU A 220 -19.72 20.10 -5.63
C GLU A 220 -20.78 19.49 -4.68
N ARG A 221 -21.34 18.35 -5.03
CA ARG A 221 -22.33 17.63 -4.25
C ARG A 221 -21.83 16.29 -3.72
N PHE A 222 -20.55 15.99 -3.95
CA PHE A 222 -19.99 14.73 -3.52
C PHE A 222 -20.00 14.63 -1.99
N ALA A 223 -20.53 13.53 -1.52
CA ALA A 223 -20.45 13.11 -0.12
C ALA A 223 -20.22 11.61 -0.05
N VAL A 224 -19.39 11.18 0.87
CA VAL A 224 -19.14 9.76 1.11
C VAL A 224 -20.40 9.14 1.72
N LYS A 225 -20.91 8.07 1.09
CA LYS A 225 -22.09 7.36 1.54
C LYS A 225 -21.75 6.45 2.72
N ASP A 226 -22.65 6.36 3.71
CA ASP A 226 -22.47 5.48 4.88
C ASP A 226 -22.27 4.02 4.49
N GLN A 227 -22.98 3.55 3.46
CA GLN A 227 -22.79 2.21 2.92
C GLN A 227 -21.36 1.94 2.46
N TRP A 228 -20.69 2.90 1.83
CA TRP A 228 -19.30 2.77 1.42
C TRP A 228 -18.36 2.66 2.61
N ARG A 229 -18.58 3.51 3.64
CA ARG A 229 -17.81 3.45 4.90
C ARG A 229 -17.97 2.10 5.60
N GLN A 230 -19.20 1.58 5.67
CA GLN A 230 -19.48 0.30 6.29
C GLN A 230 -18.76 -0.85 5.58
N VAL A 231 -18.79 -0.87 4.24
CA VAL A 231 -18.08 -1.88 3.46
C VAL A 231 -16.57 -1.81 3.70
N LEU A 232 -15.97 -0.63 3.60
CA LEU A 232 -14.53 -0.45 3.78
C LEU A 232 -14.10 -0.76 5.22
N ALA A 233 -14.86 -0.35 6.22
CA ALA A 233 -14.60 -0.68 7.63
C ALA A 233 -14.62 -2.20 7.87
N GLY A 234 -15.58 -2.92 7.29
CA GLY A 234 -15.66 -4.38 7.38
C GLY A 234 -14.54 -5.14 6.67
N LEU A 235 -13.80 -4.48 5.77
CA LEU A 235 -12.67 -5.02 5.02
C LEU A 235 -11.31 -4.55 5.57
N SER A 236 -11.31 -3.69 6.58
CA SER A 236 -10.10 -3.16 7.19
C SER A 236 -9.33 -4.21 7.99
N GLU A 237 -8.03 -4.05 8.11
CA GLU A 237 -7.24 -4.76 9.11
C GLU A 237 -7.55 -4.20 10.50
N GLY A 238 -7.71 -5.08 11.48
CA GLY A 238 -8.07 -4.67 12.83
C GLY A 238 -9.45 -4.03 12.91
N SER A 239 -9.66 -3.21 13.93
CA SER A 239 -10.95 -2.60 14.23
C SER A 239 -11.12 -1.16 13.72
N GLN A 240 -10.08 -0.57 13.14
CA GLN A 240 -10.06 0.85 12.80
C GLN A 240 -9.44 1.12 11.43
N THR A 241 -9.89 2.19 10.79
CA THR A 241 -9.22 2.81 9.65
C THR A 241 -8.45 4.06 10.09
N THR A 242 -7.49 4.47 9.29
CA THR A 242 -6.67 5.66 9.56
C THR A 242 -6.38 6.41 8.26
N LEU A 243 -6.15 7.71 8.38
CA LEU A 243 -5.59 8.52 7.30
C LEU A 243 -4.05 8.46 7.25
N GLY A 244 -3.43 7.73 8.18
CA GLY A 244 -1.98 7.56 8.23
C GLY A 244 -1.24 8.89 8.28
N ALA A 245 -0.21 9.02 7.43
CA ALA A 245 0.61 10.22 7.37
C ALA A 245 -0.10 11.45 6.79
N TYR A 246 -1.22 11.28 6.06
CA TYR A 246 -1.93 12.42 5.47
C TYR A 246 -2.33 13.49 6.49
N HIS A 247 -2.65 13.09 7.71
CA HIS A 247 -3.00 14.02 8.80
C HIS A 247 -1.86 14.35 9.76
N ARG A 248 -0.74 13.64 9.68
CA ARG A 248 0.40 13.89 10.57
C ARG A 248 1.30 14.94 9.94
N SER A 249 1.50 16.05 10.66
CA SER A 249 2.65 16.92 10.40
C SER A 249 3.88 16.27 11.03
N TRP A 250 4.86 15.92 10.23
CA TRP A 250 6.19 15.58 10.75
C TRP A 250 6.81 16.87 11.27
N GLN A 251 7.11 16.89 12.56
CA GLN A 251 7.89 17.97 13.18
C GLN A 251 9.36 17.65 13.08
#